data_08726ac72738a82dd6140887eddfcf8c
#
_entry.id   08726ac72738a82dd6140887eddfcf8c
#
_cell.length_a   1.000
_cell.length_b   1.000
_cell.length_c   1.000
_cell.angle_alpha   90.00
_cell.angle_beta   90.00
_cell.angle_gamma   90.00
#
_symmetry.space_group_name_H-M   'P 1'
#
loop_
_entity.id
_entity.type
_entity.pdbx_description
1 polymer ?
#
loop_
_entity_poly.entity_id
_entity_poly.type
_entity_poly.pdbx_seq_one_letter_code
_entity_poly.pdbx_strand_id
1 'polypeptide(L)'
;MERVLKIWFRSVWLLLILFAVSCGDGRQHTTESSGVDSFRTRYARNFRVESYDGYKVVEMVNPWDTARLLHRYVLVNRDAELPDHLPEGDVLRVPLQRVAVYSSVHCGMLEELGRE
;
A
#
# COMPACT_ATOMS: atom_id res chain seq x y z
N MET A 1 14.20 -40.19 44.46
CA MET A 1 14.01 -38.74 44.28
C MET A 1 14.66 -38.22 42.97
N GLU A 2 15.85 -38.70 42.62
CA GLU A 2 16.55 -38.20 41.39
C GLU A 2 15.84 -38.48 40.07
N ARG A 3 15.13 -39.59 39.91
CA ARG A 3 14.43 -39.90 38.68
C ARG A 3 13.23 -39.00 38.39
N VAL A 4 12.53 -38.60 39.41
CA VAL A 4 11.38 -37.71 39.31
C VAL A 4 11.83 -36.31 38.91
N LEU A 5 12.94 -35.84 39.50
CA LEU A 5 13.53 -34.54 39.19
C LEU A 5 14.01 -34.45 37.71
N LYS A 6 14.63 -35.53 37.20
CA LYS A 6 15.06 -35.60 35.79
C LYS A 6 13.89 -35.62 34.78
N ILE A 7 12.80 -36.29 35.16
CA ILE A 7 11.59 -36.30 34.34
C ILE A 7 10.93 -34.92 34.33
N TRP A 8 10.90 -34.25 35.49
CA TRP A 8 10.35 -32.92 35.62
C TRP A 8 11.15 -31.87 34.81
N PHE A 9 12.48 -31.92 34.87
CA PHE A 9 13.37 -31.06 34.11
C PHE A 9 13.25 -31.31 32.59
N ARG A 10 13.11 -32.55 32.15
CA ARG A 10 12.90 -32.88 30.73
C ARG A 10 11.53 -32.41 30.24
N SER A 11 10.49 -32.45 31.07
CA SER A 11 9.14 -32.00 30.72
C SER A 11 9.08 -30.47 30.60
N VAL A 12 9.73 -29.74 31.53
CA VAL A 12 9.83 -28.28 31.49
C VAL A 12 10.62 -27.81 30.26
N TRP A 13 11.71 -28.53 29.92
CA TRP A 13 12.52 -28.20 28.75
C TRP A 13 11.75 -28.43 27.44
N LEU A 14 10.94 -29.49 27.37
CA LEU A 14 10.07 -29.78 26.24
C LEU A 14 8.98 -28.73 26.07
N LEU A 15 8.43 -28.23 27.18
CA LEU A 15 7.42 -27.17 27.18
C LEU A 15 8.01 -25.81 26.73
N LEU A 16 9.27 -25.53 27.12
CA LEU A 16 9.99 -24.33 26.71
C LEU A 16 10.30 -24.32 25.18
N ILE A 17 10.59 -25.48 24.62
CA ILE A 17 10.83 -25.61 23.18
C ILE A 17 9.54 -25.41 22.37
N LEU A 18 8.37 -25.82 22.91
CA LEU A 18 7.08 -25.58 22.26
C LEU A 18 6.72 -24.10 22.19
N PHE A 19 7.14 -23.29 23.15
CA PHE A 19 6.92 -21.84 23.13
C PHE A 19 7.83 -21.11 22.14
N ALA A 20 8.96 -21.66 21.75
CA ALA A 20 9.89 -21.04 20.81
C ALA A 20 9.43 -21.13 19.33
N VAL A 21 8.47 -21.99 19.02
CA VAL A 21 7.96 -22.20 17.64
C VAL A 21 6.72 -21.35 17.35
N SER A 22 6.20 -20.61 18.33
CA SER A 22 5.03 -19.73 18.16
C SER A 22 5.39 -18.30 17.69
N CYS A 23 6.53 -18.13 17.03
CA CYS A 23 6.75 -16.95 16.21
C CYS A 23 6.14 -17.24 14.83
N GLY A 24 4.83 -17.19 14.76
CA GLY A 24 4.08 -17.12 13.51
C GLY A 24 4.46 -15.85 12.80
N ASP A 25 5.43 -15.97 11.91
CA ASP A 25 5.75 -14.98 10.91
C ASP A 25 4.49 -14.72 10.09
N GLY A 26 3.83 -13.62 10.38
CA GLY A 26 2.78 -13.07 9.56
C GLY A 26 3.38 -12.66 8.22
N ARG A 27 3.71 -13.64 7.38
CA ARG A 27 3.98 -13.42 5.98
C ARG A 27 2.75 -12.75 5.37
N GLN A 28 2.79 -11.42 5.38
CA GLN A 28 2.07 -10.69 4.37
C GLN A 28 2.51 -11.27 3.03
N HIS A 29 1.58 -11.84 2.33
CA HIS A 29 1.72 -12.28 0.96
C HIS A 29 2.04 -11.04 0.12
N THR A 30 3.31 -10.64 0.10
CA THR A 30 3.83 -9.75 -0.92
C THR A 30 3.85 -10.60 -2.19
N THR A 31 2.83 -10.43 -3.01
CA THR A 31 2.91 -10.77 -4.42
C THR A 31 4.11 -10.00 -4.95
N GLU A 32 5.20 -10.68 -5.23
CA GLU A 32 6.32 -10.14 -5.99
C GLU A 32 5.82 -9.79 -7.38
N SER A 33 5.35 -8.55 -7.54
CA SER A 33 5.24 -7.93 -8.85
C SER A 33 6.53 -7.18 -9.10
N SER A 34 7.24 -7.62 -10.09
CA SER A 34 8.50 -7.10 -10.60
C SER A 34 8.50 -5.57 -10.67
N GLY A 35 9.41 -4.93 -9.93
CA GLY A 35 9.83 -3.55 -10.21
C GLY A 35 8.89 -2.42 -9.82
N VAL A 36 7.94 -2.64 -8.92
CA VAL A 36 6.98 -1.61 -8.49
C VAL A 36 7.44 -0.98 -7.19
N ASP A 37 7.86 0.28 -7.26
CA ASP A 37 8.09 1.11 -6.09
C ASP A 37 6.72 1.53 -5.52
N SER A 38 6.23 0.84 -4.49
CA SER A 38 4.98 1.18 -3.84
C SER A 38 5.19 2.26 -2.79
N PHE A 39 4.68 3.47 -3.06
CA PHE A 39 4.67 4.54 -2.08
C PHE A 39 3.56 4.30 -1.05
N ARG A 40 3.96 3.94 0.18
CA ARG A 40 3.02 3.82 1.30
C ARG A 40 2.91 5.15 2.04
N THR A 41 1.73 5.72 2.04
CA THR A 41 1.43 6.91 2.82
C THR A 41 1.43 6.60 4.32
N ARG A 42 2.00 7.50 5.11
CA ARG A 42 2.08 7.33 6.58
C ARG A 42 0.71 7.42 7.26
N TYR A 43 -0.17 8.24 6.75
CA TYR A 43 -1.44 8.57 7.40
C TYR A 43 -2.66 8.16 6.57
N ALA A 44 -2.61 8.28 5.25
CA ALA A 44 -3.74 7.95 4.40
C ALA A 44 -3.80 6.43 4.16
N ARG A 45 -4.94 5.83 4.52
CA ARG A 45 -5.16 4.38 4.44
C ARG A 45 -5.97 3.97 3.22
N ASN A 46 -6.75 4.91 2.67
CA ASN A 46 -7.74 4.62 1.64
C ASN A 46 -7.23 4.89 0.23
N PHE A 47 -5.94 5.14 0.05
CA PHE A 47 -5.34 5.17 -1.27
C PHE A 47 -3.93 4.58 -1.25
N ARG A 48 -3.49 4.10 -2.39
CA ARG A 48 -2.13 3.64 -2.65
C ARG A 48 -1.65 4.18 -3.98
N VAL A 49 -0.34 4.35 -4.05
CA VAL A 49 0.34 4.78 -5.26
C VAL A 49 1.37 3.71 -5.61
N GLU A 50 1.30 3.20 -6.81
CA GLU A 50 2.25 2.24 -7.37
C GLU A 50 2.94 2.89 -8.56
N SER A 51 4.28 2.80 -8.60
CA SER A 51 5.08 3.37 -9.70
C SER A 51 5.52 2.27 -10.65
N TYR A 52 5.24 2.46 -11.91
CA TYR A 52 5.63 1.59 -13.01
C TYR A 52 6.58 2.33 -13.96
N ASP A 53 7.15 1.62 -14.89
CA ASP A 53 7.93 2.24 -15.95
C ASP A 53 7.02 3.07 -16.88
N GLY A 54 7.24 4.38 -16.90
CA GLY A 54 6.48 5.33 -17.71
C GLY A 54 5.16 5.84 -17.11
N TYR A 55 4.62 5.28 -16.02
CA TYR A 55 3.38 5.75 -15.41
C TYR A 55 3.28 5.41 -13.92
N LYS A 56 2.30 6.01 -13.25
CA LYS A 56 1.93 5.66 -11.87
C LYS A 56 0.45 5.33 -11.80
N VAL A 57 0.10 4.39 -10.95
CA VAL A 57 -1.30 4.04 -10.66
C VAL A 57 -1.66 4.53 -9.27
N VAL A 58 -2.76 5.26 -9.17
CA VAL A 58 -3.34 5.70 -7.90
C VAL A 58 -4.67 5.00 -7.74
N GLU A 59 -4.79 4.16 -6.73
CA GLU A 59 -6.00 3.47 -6.37
C GLU A 59 -6.63 4.06 -5.12
N MET A 60 -7.90 4.39 -5.21
CA MET A 60 -8.71 4.83 -4.09
C MET A 60 -9.62 3.69 -3.64
N VAL A 61 -9.44 3.26 -2.39
CA VAL A 61 -10.26 2.21 -1.78
C VAL A 61 -11.58 2.82 -1.32
N ASN A 62 -12.67 2.10 -1.57
CA ASN A 62 -13.97 2.53 -1.09
C ASN A 62 -14.03 2.42 0.45
N PRO A 63 -14.23 3.53 1.19
CA PRO A 63 -14.22 3.51 2.65
C PRO A 63 -15.45 2.78 3.25
N TRP A 64 -16.52 2.59 2.48
CA TRP A 64 -17.73 1.89 2.91
C TRP A 64 -17.73 0.41 2.52
N ASP A 65 -16.90 0.03 1.53
CA ASP A 65 -16.73 -1.35 1.07
C ASP A 65 -15.28 -1.55 0.63
N THR A 66 -14.42 -1.92 1.56
CA THR A 66 -12.98 -2.05 1.33
C THR A 66 -12.58 -3.18 0.37
N ALA A 67 -13.51 -4.05 0.00
CA ALA A 67 -13.29 -5.05 -1.04
C ALA A 67 -13.39 -4.48 -2.46
N ARG A 68 -13.85 -3.23 -2.61
CA ARG A 68 -14.05 -2.57 -3.90
C ARG A 68 -13.21 -1.30 -4.00
N LEU A 69 -12.71 -1.05 -5.19
CA LEU A 69 -12.10 0.26 -5.50
C LEU A 69 -13.21 1.30 -5.70
N LEU A 70 -12.97 2.48 -5.16
CA LEU A 70 -13.80 3.64 -5.45
C LEU A 70 -13.44 4.20 -6.84
N HIS A 71 -12.13 4.32 -7.11
CA HIS A 71 -11.63 4.85 -8.37
C HIS A 71 -10.17 4.45 -8.60
N ARG A 72 -9.75 4.44 -9.86
CA ARG A 72 -8.36 4.24 -10.28
C ARG A 72 -7.96 5.30 -11.29
N TYR A 73 -6.84 5.96 -11.01
CA TYR A 73 -6.20 6.91 -11.92
C TYR A 73 -4.87 6.36 -12.41
N VAL A 74 -4.59 6.54 -13.68
CA VAL A 74 -3.31 6.23 -14.31
C VAL A 74 -2.64 7.55 -14.67
N LEU A 75 -1.58 7.88 -13.95
CA LEU A 75 -0.84 9.12 -14.10
C LEU A 75 0.32 8.92 -15.09
N VAL A 76 0.28 9.59 -16.21
CA VAL A 76 1.32 9.53 -17.24
C VAL A 76 1.96 10.91 -17.38
N ASN A 77 3.29 10.97 -17.52
CA ASN A 77 3.95 12.25 -17.76
C ASN A 77 3.36 12.90 -19.04
N ARG A 78 3.15 14.22 -18.95
CA ARG A 78 2.54 14.98 -20.05
C ARG A 78 3.34 14.91 -21.35
N ASP A 79 4.66 14.93 -21.21
CA ASP A 79 5.57 14.97 -22.35
C ASP A 79 6.04 13.58 -22.81
N ALA A 80 5.64 12.53 -22.10
CA ALA A 80 5.96 11.15 -22.46
C ALA A 80 4.94 10.56 -23.45
N GLU A 81 5.39 9.61 -24.25
CA GLU A 81 4.48 8.77 -25.03
C GLU A 81 3.57 7.95 -24.12
N LEU A 82 2.37 7.66 -24.61
CA LEU A 82 1.42 6.83 -23.87
C LEU A 82 1.87 5.37 -23.99
N PRO A 83 2.11 4.66 -22.89
CA PRO A 83 2.42 3.24 -22.96
C PRO A 83 1.31 2.43 -23.64
N ASP A 84 1.70 1.43 -24.44
CA ASP A 84 0.75 0.60 -25.21
C ASP A 84 -0.21 -0.20 -24.34
N HIS A 85 0.22 -0.53 -23.11
CA HIS A 85 -0.55 -1.34 -22.17
C HIS A 85 -0.70 -0.60 -20.84
N LEU A 86 -1.83 0.05 -20.67
CA LEU A 86 -2.21 0.68 -19.40
C LEU A 86 -3.28 -0.16 -18.70
N PRO A 87 -3.28 -0.19 -17.36
CA PRO A 87 -4.37 -0.79 -16.61
C PRO A 87 -5.67 0.01 -16.81
N GLU A 88 -6.79 -0.64 -16.57
CA GLU A 88 -8.10 0.02 -16.58
C GLU A 88 -8.15 1.14 -15.54
N GLY A 89 -8.62 2.31 -15.92
CA GLY A 89 -8.73 3.50 -15.08
C GLY A 89 -8.72 4.79 -15.89
N ASP A 90 -8.90 5.93 -15.21
CA ASP A 90 -8.85 7.24 -15.86
C ASP A 90 -7.41 7.68 -16.07
N VAL A 91 -7.02 7.88 -17.30
CA VAL A 91 -5.67 8.34 -17.67
C VAL A 91 -5.57 9.85 -17.50
N LEU A 92 -4.65 10.30 -16.66
CA LEU A 92 -4.36 11.71 -16.40
C LEU A 92 -2.94 12.06 -16.83
N ARG A 93 -2.79 13.12 -17.62
CA ARG A 93 -1.49 13.70 -17.97
C ARG A 93 -1.01 14.64 -16.87
N VAL A 94 0.13 14.31 -16.25
CA VAL A 94 0.72 15.10 -15.17
C VAL A 94 2.05 15.74 -15.59
N PRO A 95 2.39 16.95 -15.07
CA PRO A 95 1.62 17.77 -14.14
C PRO A 95 0.33 18.33 -14.77
N LEU A 96 -0.71 18.51 -13.93
CA LEU A 96 -1.94 19.14 -14.36
C LEU A 96 -1.69 20.62 -14.65
N GLN A 97 -2.21 21.12 -15.77
CA GLN A 97 -2.06 22.55 -16.16
C GLN A 97 -3.27 23.39 -15.79
N ARG A 98 -4.42 22.77 -15.71
CA ARG A 98 -5.68 23.44 -15.36
C ARG A 98 -6.48 22.53 -14.45
N VAL A 99 -7.01 23.11 -13.37
CA VAL A 99 -7.84 22.43 -12.40
C VAL A 99 -9.09 23.26 -12.19
N ALA A 100 -10.27 22.64 -12.22
CA ALA A 100 -11.51 23.28 -11.83
C ALA A 100 -11.87 22.84 -10.41
N VAL A 101 -12.12 23.81 -9.55
CA VAL A 101 -12.54 23.57 -8.15
C VAL A 101 -13.89 24.18 -7.88
N TYR A 102 -14.72 23.48 -7.14
CA TYR A 102 -16.10 23.89 -6.85
C TYR A 102 -16.32 24.28 -5.38
N SER A 103 -15.26 24.23 -4.57
CA SER A 103 -15.35 24.42 -3.13
C SER A 103 -14.16 25.22 -2.62
N SER A 104 -14.41 26.16 -1.70
CA SER A 104 -13.37 26.90 -1.00
C SER A 104 -12.41 26.02 -0.22
N VAL A 105 -12.86 24.84 0.23
CA VAL A 105 -11.99 23.83 0.86
C VAL A 105 -10.92 23.35 -0.10
N HIS A 106 -11.27 23.09 -1.36
CA HIS A 106 -10.32 22.69 -2.38
C HIS A 106 -9.34 23.82 -2.74
N CYS A 107 -9.81 25.08 -2.74
CA CYS A 107 -8.92 26.23 -2.93
C CYS A 107 -7.86 26.29 -1.82
N GLY A 108 -8.27 26.19 -0.55
CA GLY A 108 -7.34 26.17 0.56
C GLY A 108 -6.33 25.01 0.50
N MET A 109 -6.75 23.83 0.05
CA MET A 109 -5.83 22.70 -0.16
C MET A 109 -4.80 23.00 -1.26
N LEU A 110 -5.20 23.67 -2.33
CA LEU A 110 -4.27 24.05 -3.42
C LEU A 110 -3.29 25.13 -2.97
N GLU A 111 -3.72 26.10 -2.17
CA GLU A 111 -2.86 27.13 -1.55
C GLU A 111 -1.80 26.47 -0.66
N GLU A 112 -2.19 25.53 0.21
CA GLU A 112 -1.27 24.77 1.06
C GLU A 112 -0.23 23.96 0.24
N LEU A 113 -0.58 23.55 -0.97
CA LEU A 113 0.33 22.90 -1.91
C LEU A 113 1.19 23.91 -2.71
N GLY A 114 1.04 25.21 -2.47
CA GLY A 114 1.75 26.27 -3.18
C GLY A 114 1.35 26.38 -4.65
N ARG A 115 0.09 26.10 -4.96
CA ARG A 115 -0.51 26.19 -6.30
C ARG A 115 -1.64 27.20 -6.26
N GLU A 116 -1.32 28.45 -6.51
CA GLU A 116 -2.29 29.55 -6.70
C GLU A 116 -2.78 29.62 -8.15
#